data_c87645fbac5a0cc418373914942de7ed
#
_entry.id   c87645fbac5a0cc418373914942de7ed
#
_cell.length_a   1.000
_cell.length_b   1.000
_cell.length_c   1.000
_cell.angle_alpha   90.00
_cell.angle_beta   90.00
_cell.angle_gamma   90.00
#
_symmetry.space_group_name_H-M   'P 1'
#
loop_
_entity.id
_entity.type
_entity.pdbx_description
1 polymer ?
#
loop_
_entity_poly.entity_id
_entity_poly.type
_entity_poly.pdbx_seq_one_letter_code
_entity_poly.pdbx_strand_id
1 'polypeptide(L)'
;SYGDENHDRYDSYYKNKTFSTSFKTNLKVSLESLYQEVKNSIVNDKISIVLLDDRSLSSSEKLIPMPLAIGYINQHLKSDNVRQSVSIVAVTGEVYDPHSAAVLIAFGATAIYPYMMYSSVISHNERKNLSEKALIKKIKNTQISINGGLMKIMSKMGIATVASYRNSSLFDVIGLSDEIISDCFEKANSDLAGLCYEDIEKRIELSHFDAFVNDKTMFPLEMGGIYKYIDGGEYHDFGPAITKAINHTKDLKGLKTLIEGRDKKFIRDFFDFKSDKKEISIDNVESKNEIFKRFAAAAMSCGSISVEAHEAIAIAMNTIGGSSNSGEGGEDAARFGTLKNSKIKQVASGRFGVTPAYLRSADELQIKVAQGAKPGEGGQLPGSKVNAMIATLRHTTEGVTLISPPPHHDIYSIEDLAQLIFDLKQVNPKATVTVKLVSTIGVGTIAAGVAKAYADKIIISGADGGTGAAPLTSIKHTGNAWELGLAEAHNSLKANHLREMVHVQADGGLKTGIDVVKAAMLGAESYAFGTPLLTILGCKILRICHTNKCSVGVATQNEELREKFSGTVERLIEYFDFLAQDVRE
;
A
#
# COMPACT_ATOMS: atom_id res chain seq x y z
N SER A 1 27.59 31.16 -9.71
CA SER A 1 27.55 32.54 -9.24
C SER A 1 26.33 33.22 -9.85
N TYR A 2 25.23 33.24 -9.16
CA TYR A 2 24.19 34.25 -9.32
C TYR A 2 24.61 35.38 -8.38
N GLY A 3 24.80 36.58 -8.94
CA GLY A 3 25.49 37.67 -8.30
C GLY A 3 24.93 38.10 -6.97
N ASP A 4 25.87 38.52 -6.12
CA ASP A 4 25.73 38.96 -4.73
C ASP A 4 24.88 40.23 -4.52
N GLU A 5 24.36 40.86 -5.55
CA GLU A 5 23.65 42.15 -5.40
C GLU A 5 22.19 42.04 -4.96
N ASN A 6 21.61 40.85 -4.94
CA ASN A 6 20.22 40.65 -4.48
C ASN A 6 20.10 40.06 -3.08
N HIS A 7 21.15 39.50 -2.48
CA HIS A 7 21.10 38.90 -1.15
C HIS A 7 20.76 39.95 -0.07
N ASP A 8 21.43 41.09 -0.08
CA ASP A 8 21.22 42.14 0.93
C ASP A 8 19.81 42.78 0.89
N ARG A 9 19.14 42.77 -0.26
CA ARG A 9 17.77 43.29 -0.39
C ARG A 9 16.72 42.37 0.23
N TYR A 10 16.90 41.05 0.16
CA TYR A 10 15.95 40.08 0.72
C TYR A 10 16.14 39.89 2.22
N ASP A 11 17.36 39.97 2.75
CA ASP A 11 17.63 39.86 4.18
C ASP A 11 17.04 41.03 4.99
N SER A 12 16.82 42.19 4.40
CA SER A 12 16.15 43.29 5.06
C SER A 12 14.64 43.14 5.19
N TYR A 13 14.01 42.31 4.33
CA TYR A 13 12.58 42.10 4.32
C TYR A 13 12.13 40.80 5.04
N TYR A 14 12.96 39.76 5.04
CA TYR A 14 12.62 38.45 5.57
C TYR A 14 13.58 38.02 6.67
N LYS A 15 13.31 38.48 7.90
CA LYS A 15 14.06 38.03 9.06
C LYS A 15 13.88 36.53 9.27
N ASN A 16 14.98 35.80 9.35
CA ASN A 16 14.99 34.36 9.61
C ASN A 16 15.71 34.04 10.92
N LYS A 17 15.34 32.90 11.52
CA LYS A 17 16.05 32.35 12.69
C LYS A 17 16.03 30.83 12.62
N THR A 18 17.16 30.24 12.99
CA THR A 18 17.34 28.79 13.07
C THR A 18 17.08 28.31 14.49
N PHE A 19 16.33 27.23 14.61
CA PHE A 19 16.01 26.55 15.86
C PHE A 19 16.46 25.10 15.76
N SER A 20 17.22 24.64 16.76
CA SER A 20 17.65 23.25 16.82
C SER A 20 16.48 22.34 17.15
N THR A 21 16.31 21.26 16.39
CA THR A 21 15.35 20.19 16.67
C THR A 21 16.03 19.06 17.43
N SER A 22 16.54 19.38 18.61
CA SER A 22 17.21 18.43 19.50
C SER A 22 16.68 18.51 20.92
N PHE A 23 16.86 17.44 21.70
CA PHE A 23 16.49 17.40 23.10
C PHE A 23 17.47 16.58 23.94
N LYS A 24 17.47 16.84 25.26
CA LYS A 24 18.39 16.15 26.22
C LYS A 24 17.66 15.16 27.11
N THR A 25 16.50 15.53 27.62
CA THR A 25 15.82 14.76 28.70
C THR A 25 14.48 14.21 28.30
N ASN A 26 13.50 15.07 27.98
CA ASN A 26 12.13 14.68 27.70
C ASN A 26 11.64 15.26 26.38
N LEU A 27 11.12 14.42 25.52
CA LEU A 27 10.70 14.80 24.17
C LEU A 27 9.54 15.80 24.18
N LYS A 28 8.49 15.55 24.98
CA LYS A 28 7.30 16.41 25.03
C LYS A 28 7.62 17.79 25.57
N VAL A 29 8.36 17.86 26.68
CA VAL A 29 8.79 19.13 27.29
C VAL A 29 9.67 19.93 26.33
N SER A 30 10.49 19.25 25.56
CA SER A 30 11.39 19.90 24.58
C SER A 30 10.62 20.41 23.36
N LEU A 31 9.57 19.72 22.90
CA LEU A 31 8.65 20.22 21.87
C LEU A 31 7.94 21.50 22.33
N GLU A 32 7.43 21.52 23.57
CA GLU A 32 6.79 22.70 24.15
C GLU A 32 7.78 23.88 24.27
N SER A 33 9.00 23.63 24.78
CA SER A 33 10.05 24.63 24.88
C SER A 33 10.44 25.21 23.51
N LEU A 34 10.63 24.35 22.51
CA LEU A 34 10.91 24.74 21.14
C LEU A 34 9.81 25.62 20.55
N TYR A 35 8.54 25.24 20.77
CA TYR A 35 7.40 26.04 20.35
C TYR A 35 7.40 27.43 21.00
N GLN A 36 7.64 27.53 22.33
CA GLN A 36 7.66 28.81 23.04
C GLN A 36 8.80 29.72 22.51
N GLU A 37 9.97 29.16 22.22
CA GLU A 37 11.10 29.91 21.62
C GLU A 37 10.73 30.44 20.22
N VAL A 38 10.14 29.59 19.37
CA VAL A 38 9.67 29.97 18.03
C VAL A 38 8.62 31.06 18.12
N LYS A 39 7.59 30.90 18.96
CA LYS A 39 6.51 31.88 19.16
C LYS A 39 7.06 33.24 19.62
N ASN A 40 7.95 33.25 20.63
CA ASN A 40 8.55 34.45 21.14
C ASN A 40 9.36 35.19 20.06
N SER A 41 10.11 34.46 19.24
CA SER A 41 10.86 35.06 18.14
C SER A 41 9.96 35.63 17.05
N ILE A 42 8.83 34.99 16.74
CA ILE A 42 7.84 35.53 15.80
C ILE A 42 7.23 36.84 16.34
N VAL A 43 6.80 36.83 17.60
CA VAL A 43 6.09 37.97 18.20
C VAL A 43 7.01 39.13 18.51
N ASN A 44 8.17 38.86 19.14
CA ASN A 44 9.08 39.89 19.66
C ASN A 44 10.13 40.32 18.60
N ASP A 45 10.78 39.35 17.95
CA ASP A 45 11.86 39.61 17.00
C ASP A 45 11.35 39.87 15.57
N LYS A 46 10.03 39.66 15.34
CA LYS A 46 9.35 39.82 14.04
C LYS A 46 10.01 38.98 12.93
N ILE A 47 10.43 37.74 13.26
CA ILE A 47 10.90 36.82 12.23
C ILE A 47 9.75 36.39 11.34
N SER A 48 10.03 36.19 10.05
CA SER A 48 9.07 35.73 9.05
C SER A 48 9.41 34.34 8.49
N ILE A 49 10.63 33.85 8.79
CA ILE A 49 11.07 32.51 8.40
C ILE A 49 11.66 31.79 9.62
N VAL A 50 11.06 30.66 9.95
CA VAL A 50 11.52 29.69 10.96
C VAL A 50 12.25 28.55 10.24
N LEU A 51 13.55 28.34 10.56
CA LEU A 51 14.30 27.18 10.11
C LEU A 51 14.36 26.16 11.27
N LEU A 52 13.73 25.02 11.12
CA LEU A 52 13.86 23.88 12.03
C LEU A 52 14.99 22.99 11.53
N ASP A 53 16.05 22.85 12.34
CA ASP A 53 17.32 22.29 11.87
C ASP A 53 17.82 21.17 12.79
N ASP A 54 18.04 19.98 12.24
CA ASP A 54 18.55 18.81 12.96
C ASP A 54 20.07 18.57 12.75
N ARG A 55 20.77 19.46 12.09
CA ARG A 55 22.22 19.29 11.81
C ARG A 55 23.12 19.40 13.04
N SER A 56 22.62 19.99 14.11
CA SER A 56 23.40 20.23 15.34
C SER A 56 23.43 19.06 16.32
N LEU A 57 22.98 17.87 15.90
CA LEU A 57 22.95 16.68 16.74
C LEU A 57 24.36 16.28 17.21
N SER A 58 24.46 15.84 18.46
CA SER A 58 25.68 15.43 19.11
C SER A 58 25.47 14.20 19.99
N SER A 59 26.52 13.63 20.55
CA SER A 59 26.41 12.51 21.49
C SER A 59 25.61 12.83 22.76
N SER A 60 25.37 14.10 23.09
CA SER A 60 24.62 14.56 24.26
C SER A 60 23.20 15.04 23.94
N GLU A 61 22.83 15.13 22.70
CA GLU A 61 21.54 15.65 22.24
C GLU A 61 20.88 14.73 21.24
N LYS A 62 19.65 14.31 21.56
CA LYS A 62 18.84 13.40 20.76
C LYS A 62 17.97 14.18 19.76
N LEU A 63 17.60 13.54 18.65
CA LEU A 63 16.76 14.12 17.61
C LEU A 63 15.30 14.27 18.09
N ILE A 64 14.70 15.45 17.92
CA ILE A 64 13.25 15.61 17.86
C ILE A 64 12.81 15.23 16.43
N PRO A 65 12.04 14.18 16.20
CA PRO A 65 11.60 13.80 14.86
C PRO A 65 10.93 14.98 14.14
N MET A 66 11.38 15.28 12.94
CA MET A 66 10.95 16.47 12.20
C MET A 66 9.41 16.51 11.96
N PRO A 67 8.71 15.37 11.71
CA PRO A 67 7.25 15.38 11.63
C PRO A 67 6.57 15.86 12.92
N LEU A 68 7.08 15.46 14.10
CA LEU A 68 6.56 15.92 15.39
C LEU A 68 6.85 17.41 15.61
N ALA A 69 8.09 17.86 15.33
CA ALA A 69 8.48 19.26 15.47
C ALA A 69 7.60 20.18 14.60
N ILE A 70 7.44 19.84 13.31
CA ILE A 70 6.60 20.63 12.39
C ILE A 70 5.15 20.58 12.82
N GLY A 71 4.61 19.39 13.10
CA GLY A 71 3.22 19.22 13.47
C GLY A 71 2.87 20.00 14.72
N TYR A 72 3.67 19.84 15.80
CA TYR A 72 3.48 20.53 17.07
C TYR A 72 3.53 22.06 16.91
N ILE A 73 4.59 22.59 16.30
CA ILE A 73 4.75 24.04 16.09
C ILE A 73 3.63 24.59 15.22
N ASN A 74 3.33 23.93 14.10
CA ASN A 74 2.29 24.37 13.18
C ASN A 74 0.92 24.42 13.84
N GLN A 75 0.58 23.40 14.63
CA GLN A 75 -0.71 23.31 15.33
C GLN A 75 -0.87 24.40 16.39
N HIS A 76 0.14 24.59 17.24
CA HIS A 76 0.09 25.58 18.32
C HIS A 76 0.17 27.02 17.80
N LEU A 77 0.93 27.28 16.71
CA LEU A 77 0.90 28.59 16.04
C LEU A 77 -0.46 28.90 15.41
N LYS A 78 -1.23 27.88 14.95
CA LYS A 78 -2.62 28.07 14.49
C LYS A 78 -3.52 28.46 15.65
N SER A 79 -3.43 27.74 16.77
CA SER A 79 -4.23 28.02 17.97
C SER A 79 -4.00 29.45 18.52
N ASP A 80 -2.77 29.94 18.40
CA ASP A 80 -2.38 31.29 18.78
C ASP A 80 -2.64 32.36 17.70
N ASN A 81 -3.19 31.99 16.55
CA ASN A 81 -3.46 32.88 15.41
C ASN A 81 -2.22 33.60 14.82
N VAL A 82 -1.03 33.07 15.00
CA VAL A 82 0.22 33.64 14.45
C VAL A 82 0.82 32.85 13.29
N ARG A 83 0.23 31.69 12.96
CA ARG A 83 0.74 30.80 11.90
C ARG A 83 0.88 31.46 10.52
N GLN A 84 0.00 32.37 10.18
CA GLN A 84 -0.03 33.01 8.86
C GLN A 84 1.12 33.99 8.63
N SER A 85 1.74 34.51 9.71
CA SER A 85 2.82 35.49 9.62
C SER A 85 4.20 34.89 9.32
N VAL A 86 4.33 33.55 9.25
CA VAL A 86 5.62 32.88 9.20
C VAL A 86 5.64 31.72 8.22
N SER A 87 6.79 31.52 7.56
CA SER A 87 7.12 30.32 6.81
C SER A 87 7.95 29.36 7.65
N ILE A 88 7.66 28.06 7.61
CA ILE A 88 8.43 27.02 8.30
C ILE A 88 9.23 26.25 7.27
N VAL A 89 10.56 26.22 7.44
CA VAL A 89 11.49 25.47 6.59
C VAL A 89 12.08 24.33 7.40
N ALA A 90 11.93 23.12 6.90
CA ALA A 90 12.54 21.92 7.48
C ALA A 90 13.94 21.72 6.89
N VAL A 91 14.97 21.86 7.71
CA VAL A 91 16.36 21.51 7.38
C VAL A 91 16.64 20.17 8.04
N THR A 92 16.50 19.07 7.31
CA THR A 92 16.42 17.76 7.94
C THR A 92 17.10 16.63 7.16
N GLY A 93 17.67 15.69 7.90
CA GLY A 93 18.17 14.42 7.40
C GLY A 93 17.09 13.35 7.17
N GLU A 94 15.87 13.54 7.68
CA GLU A 94 14.81 12.52 7.69
C GLU A 94 14.01 12.41 6.36
N VAL A 95 14.35 13.20 5.34
CA VAL A 95 13.71 13.10 4.02
C VAL A 95 14.56 12.24 3.10
N TYR A 96 14.10 11.06 2.80
CA TYR A 96 14.76 10.06 1.95
C TYR A 96 13.93 9.64 0.73
N ASP A 97 12.66 10.02 0.67
CA ASP A 97 11.76 9.76 -0.46
C ASP A 97 10.69 10.86 -0.63
N PRO A 98 9.90 10.84 -1.71
CA PRO A 98 8.81 11.81 -1.90
C PRO A 98 7.72 11.76 -0.83
N HIS A 99 7.48 10.60 -0.20
CA HIS A 99 6.47 10.45 0.83
C HIS A 99 6.86 11.22 2.10
N SER A 100 8.09 11.05 2.59
CA SER A 100 8.59 11.80 3.75
C SER A 100 8.53 13.31 3.52
N ALA A 101 8.85 13.79 2.30
CA ALA A 101 8.67 15.19 1.94
C ALA A 101 7.19 15.62 1.97
N ALA A 102 6.29 14.78 1.43
CA ALA A 102 4.86 15.05 1.40
C ALA A 102 4.26 15.16 2.80
N VAL A 103 4.65 14.28 3.73
CA VAL A 103 4.22 14.32 5.13
C VAL A 103 4.57 15.67 5.77
N LEU A 104 5.82 16.11 5.66
CA LEU A 104 6.25 17.38 6.26
C LEU A 104 5.45 18.59 5.72
N ILE A 105 5.17 18.61 4.41
CA ILE A 105 4.38 19.69 3.80
C ILE A 105 2.93 19.61 4.27
N ALA A 106 2.32 18.42 4.28
CA ALA A 106 0.93 18.26 4.68
C ALA A 106 0.67 18.66 6.13
N PHE A 107 1.67 18.54 7.01
CA PHE A 107 1.58 18.97 8.40
C PHE A 107 2.17 20.36 8.66
N GLY A 108 2.61 21.09 7.64
CA GLY A 108 2.83 22.53 7.80
C GLY A 108 4.12 23.11 7.27
N ALA A 109 5.08 22.31 6.81
CA ALA A 109 6.30 22.84 6.20
C ALA A 109 5.98 23.66 4.96
N THR A 110 6.60 24.82 4.82
CA THR A 110 6.53 25.67 3.63
C THR A 110 7.59 25.25 2.60
N ALA A 111 8.76 24.84 3.07
CA ALA A 111 9.86 24.35 2.25
C ALA A 111 10.67 23.30 3.02
N ILE A 112 11.44 22.50 2.28
CA ILE A 112 12.27 21.43 2.83
C ILE A 112 13.65 21.50 2.22
N TYR A 113 14.68 21.39 3.06
CA TYR A 113 16.08 21.22 2.67
C TYR A 113 16.58 19.84 3.14
N PRO A 114 16.53 18.81 2.29
CA PRO A 114 16.91 17.43 2.63
C PRO A 114 18.44 17.27 2.53
N TYR A 115 19.19 17.83 3.48
CA TYR A 115 20.64 17.94 3.39
C TYR A 115 21.36 16.59 3.35
N MET A 116 20.89 15.57 4.08
CA MET A 116 21.51 14.23 4.05
C MET A 116 21.36 13.54 2.68
N MET A 117 20.27 13.79 1.98
CA MET A 117 20.10 13.28 0.61
C MET A 117 21.15 13.91 -0.33
N TYR A 118 21.39 15.22 -0.22
CA TYR A 118 22.42 15.88 -1.00
C TYR A 118 23.83 15.44 -0.60
N SER A 119 24.10 15.30 0.70
CA SER A 119 25.37 14.77 1.21
C SER A 119 25.66 13.36 0.67
N SER A 120 24.65 12.50 0.61
CA SER A 120 24.78 11.16 0.02
C SER A 120 25.14 11.21 -1.47
N VAL A 121 24.53 12.13 -2.23
CA VAL A 121 24.87 12.35 -3.65
C VAL A 121 26.28 12.86 -3.81
N ILE A 122 26.73 13.78 -2.95
CA ILE A 122 28.09 14.34 -2.95
C ILE A 122 29.10 13.23 -2.66
N SER A 123 28.96 12.50 -1.56
CA SER A 123 29.85 11.41 -1.18
C SER A 123 29.95 10.31 -2.25
N HIS A 124 28.82 9.97 -2.90
CA HIS A 124 28.85 9.03 -4.01
C HIS A 124 29.60 9.56 -5.23
N ASN A 125 29.50 10.87 -5.50
CA ASN A 125 30.22 11.53 -6.59
C ASN A 125 31.73 11.56 -6.34
N GLU A 126 32.14 11.87 -5.11
CA GLU A 126 33.54 11.87 -4.68
C GLU A 126 34.18 10.49 -4.82
N ARG A 127 33.52 9.44 -4.32
CA ARG A 127 34.00 8.04 -4.47
C ARG A 127 34.19 7.61 -5.92
N LYS A 128 33.47 8.22 -6.87
CA LYS A 128 33.55 7.92 -8.31
C LYS A 128 34.43 8.92 -9.08
N ASN A 129 35.05 9.89 -8.42
CA ASN A 129 35.86 10.94 -9.04
C ASN A 129 35.13 11.62 -10.22
N LEU A 130 33.85 11.93 -10.06
CA LEU A 130 33.08 12.58 -11.11
C LEU A 130 33.33 14.10 -11.11
N SER A 131 33.18 14.73 -12.26
CA SER A 131 33.37 16.17 -12.40
C SER A 131 32.30 16.98 -11.64
N GLU A 132 32.61 18.22 -11.27
CA GLU A 132 31.67 19.17 -10.64
C GLU A 132 30.38 19.33 -11.46
N LYS A 133 30.50 19.43 -12.79
CA LYS A 133 29.32 19.47 -13.69
C LYS A 133 28.43 18.25 -13.55
N ALA A 134 29.01 17.07 -13.36
CA ALA A 134 28.25 15.83 -13.13
C ALA A 134 27.59 15.84 -11.75
N LEU A 135 28.24 16.39 -10.72
CA LEU A 135 27.68 16.55 -9.38
C LEU A 135 26.45 17.48 -9.41
N ILE A 136 26.57 18.67 -9.98
CA ILE A 136 25.48 19.64 -10.11
C ILE A 136 24.28 18.99 -10.83
N LYS A 137 24.53 18.27 -11.93
CA LYS A 137 23.47 17.54 -12.66
C LYS A 137 22.78 16.50 -11.78
N LYS A 138 23.52 15.76 -10.95
CA LYS A 138 22.92 14.75 -10.05
C LYS A 138 22.08 15.39 -8.95
N ILE A 139 22.55 16.47 -8.32
CA ILE A 139 21.77 17.22 -7.32
C ILE A 139 20.47 17.72 -7.95
N LYS A 140 20.55 18.33 -9.15
CA LYS A 140 19.35 18.77 -9.88
C LYS A 140 18.39 17.61 -10.21
N ASN A 141 18.92 16.47 -10.63
CA ASN A 141 18.10 15.28 -10.89
C ASN A 141 17.43 14.77 -9.61
N THR A 142 18.09 14.82 -8.47
CA THR A 142 17.51 14.46 -7.16
C THR A 142 16.34 15.38 -6.82
N GLN A 143 16.50 16.70 -7.00
CA GLN A 143 15.42 17.67 -6.79
C GLN A 143 14.24 17.39 -7.73
N ILE A 144 14.50 17.16 -9.02
CA ILE A 144 13.47 16.86 -10.01
C ILE A 144 12.71 15.57 -9.62
N SER A 145 13.43 14.55 -9.13
CA SER A 145 12.85 13.27 -8.72
C SER A 145 11.90 13.43 -7.52
N ILE A 146 12.33 14.14 -6.48
CA ILE A 146 11.48 14.40 -5.29
C ILE A 146 10.28 15.26 -5.66
N ASN A 147 10.48 16.34 -6.41
CA ASN A 147 9.40 17.21 -6.86
C ASN A 147 8.41 16.47 -7.76
N GLY A 148 8.89 15.62 -8.66
CA GLY A 148 8.04 14.79 -9.52
C GLY A 148 7.21 13.79 -8.71
N GLY A 149 7.81 13.18 -7.67
CA GLY A 149 7.10 12.31 -6.73
C GLY A 149 6.02 13.04 -5.93
N LEU A 150 6.34 14.24 -5.41
CA LEU A 150 5.38 15.08 -4.70
C LEU A 150 4.22 15.50 -5.61
N MET A 151 4.51 15.96 -6.84
CA MET A 151 3.48 16.30 -7.82
C MET A 151 2.58 15.09 -8.14
N LYS A 152 3.15 13.89 -8.23
CA LYS A 152 2.38 12.66 -8.43
C LYS A 152 1.43 12.38 -7.26
N ILE A 153 1.88 12.55 -6.00
CA ILE A 153 1.04 12.40 -4.80
C ILE A 153 -0.11 13.43 -4.84
N MET A 154 0.19 14.70 -5.06
CA MET A 154 -0.81 15.76 -5.12
C MET A 154 -1.84 15.54 -6.24
N SER A 155 -1.38 15.12 -7.43
CA SER A 155 -2.27 14.89 -8.58
C SER A 155 -3.28 13.75 -8.33
N LYS A 156 -2.88 12.71 -7.58
CA LYS A 156 -3.79 11.63 -7.16
C LYS A 156 -4.90 12.12 -6.23
N MET A 157 -4.64 13.17 -5.46
CA MET A 157 -5.59 13.80 -4.57
C MET A 157 -6.39 14.93 -5.24
N GLY A 158 -6.13 15.21 -6.53
CA GLY A 158 -6.76 16.32 -7.25
C GLY A 158 -6.29 17.71 -6.82
N ILE A 159 -5.11 17.82 -6.17
CA ILE A 159 -4.57 19.08 -5.64
C ILE A 159 -3.51 19.62 -6.61
N ALA A 160 -3.75 20.82 -7.15
CA ALA A 160 -2.91 21.41 -8.18
C ALA A 160 -1.72 22.22 -7.63
N THR A 161 -1.80 22.76 -6.41
CA THR A 161 -0.79 23.66 -5.85
C THR A 161 -0.26 23.16 -4.50
N VAL A 162 1.04 23.36 -4.24
CA VAL A 162 1.66 23.04 -2.95
C VAL A 162 1.02 23.85 -1.81
N ALA A 163 0.59 25.08 -2.09
CA ALA A 163 -0.08 25.92 -1.09
C ALA A 163 -1.40 25.29 -0.59
N SER A 164 -2.16 24.63 -1.47
CA SER A 164 -3.39 23.91 -1.12
C SER A 164 -3.11 22.57 -0.45
N TYR A 165 -1.96 21.95 -0.73
CA TYR A 165 -1.55 20.70 -0.10
C TYR A 165 -1.00 20.92 1.31
N ARG A 166 -0.35 22.07 1.55
CA ARG A 166 0.19 22.43 2.86
C ARG A 166 -0.93 22.56 3.90
N ASN A 167 -0.73 21.97 5.07
CA ASN A 167 -1.72 21.86 6.13
C ASN A 167 -3.00 21.07 5.76
N SER A 168 -2.94 20.23 4.75
CA SER A 168 -4.09 19.42 4.34
C SER A 168 -4.42 18.30 5.33
N SER A 169 -3.44 17.84 6.09
CA SER A 169 -3.56 16.68 7.00
C SER A 169 -4.12 15.41 6.32
N LEU A 170 -3.90 15.27 5.00
CA LEU A 170 -4.41 14.16 4.18
C LEU A 170 -3.52 12.92 4.31
N PHE A 171 -3.32 12.48 5.54
CA PHE A 171 -2.61 11.25 5.88
C PHE A 171 -3.41 10.46 6.92
N ASP A 172 -3.38 9.14 6.80
CA ASP A 172 -3.78 8.25 7.87
C ASP A 172 -2.59 8.10 8.83
N VAL A 173 -2.83 8.32 10.12
CA VAL A 173 -1.84 8.14 11.18
C VAL A 173 -2.21 6.89 11.96
N ILE A 174 -1.35 5.89 11.96
CA ILE A 174 -1.62 4.59 12.58
C ILE A 174 -0.59 4.30 13.65
N GLY A 175 -1.06 3.94 14.84
CA GLY A 175 -0.21 3.47 15.94
C GLY A 175 0.48 4.58 16.74
N LEU A 176 -0.08 5.80 16.76
CA LEU A 176 0.29 6.85 17.71
C LEU A 176 -0.84 7.08 18.72
N SER A 177 -0.49 7.54 19.93
CA SER A 177 -1.47 7.87 20.97
C SER A 177 -2.34 9.06 20.58
N ASP A 178 -3.56 9.14 21.13
CA ASP A 178 -4.47 10.26 20.91
C ASP A 178 -3.85 11.59 21.34
N GLU A 179 -2.98 11.58 22.35
CA GLU A 179 -2.24 12.75 22.80
C GLU A 179 -1.34 13.30 21.69
N ILE A 180 -0.52 12.45 21.06
CA ILE A 180 0.37 12.87 19.96
C ILE A 180 -0.44 13.33 18.75
N ILE A 181 -1.55 12.65 18.44
CA ILE A 181 -2.45 13.06 17.35
C ILE A 181 -3.00 14.45 17.61
N SER A 182 -3.51 14.70 18.82
CA SER A 182 -4.06 16.01 19.22
C SER A 182 -2.99 17.12 19.19
N ASP A 183 -1.79 16.83 19.69
CA ASP A 183 -0.72 17.82 19.82
C ASP A 183 -0.05 18.15 18.48
N CYS A 184 0.12 17.16 17.60
CA CYS A 184 0.97 17.29 16.40
C CYS A 184 0.20 17.15 15.09
N PHE A 185 -0.87 16.35 15.04
CA PHE A 185 -1.50 15.89 13.81
C PHE A 185 -3.02 16.07 13.82
N GLU A 186 -3.51 17.11 14.45
CA GLU A 186 -4.95 17.43 14.49
C GLU A 186 -5.55 17.37 13.08
N LYS A 187 -6.71 16.78 12.95
CA LYS A 187 -7.45 16.51 11.70
C LYS A 187 -6.87 15.39 10.80
N ALA A 188 -5.75 14.75 11.17
CA ALA A 188 -5.36 13.50 10.52
C ALA A 188 -6.31 12.38 10.97
N ASN A 189 -6.63 11.46 10.06
CA ASN A 189 -7.41 10.27 10.39
C ASN A 189 -6.56 9.32 11.23
N SER A 190 -7.10 8.81 12.34
CA SER A 190 -6.43 7.82 13.18
C SER A 190 -7.46 6.92 13.85
N ASP A 191 -7.45 5.63 13.51
CA ASP A 191 -8.37 4.60 14.07
C ASP A 191 -7.66 3.60 14.97
N LEU A 192 -6.33 3.66 15.04
CA LEU A 192 -5.51 2.75 15.86
C LEU A 192 -4.52 3.55 16.68
N ALA A 193 -4.81 3.69 17.99
CA ALA A 193 -3.88 4.25 18.95
C ALA A 193 -2.67 3.33 19.18
N GLY A 194 -1.58 3.89 19.73
CA GLY A 194 -0.36 3.12 19.96
C GLY A 194 0.66 3.89 20.77
N LEU A 195 1.83 4.15 20.19
CA LEU A 195 2.99 4.72 20.86
C LEU A 195 2.73 6.10 21.45
N CYS A 196 3.07 6.27 22.73
CA CYS A 196 3.11 7.56 23.41
C CYS A 196 4.47 8.25 23.22
N TYR A 197 4.63 9.46 23.78
CA TYR A 197 5.91 10.20 23.71
C TYR A 197 7.07 9.44 24.32
N GLU A 198 6.86 8.73 25.40
CA GLU A 198 7.87 7.93 26.09
C GLU A 198 8.35 6.74 25.24
N ASP A 199 7.45 6.14 24.48
CA ASP A 199 7.82 5.02 23.59
C ASP A 199 8.63 5.49 22.38
N ILE A 200 8.28 6.66 21.84
CA ILE A 200 9.06 7.31 20.78
C ILE A 200 10.42 7.71 21.32
N GLU A 201 10.48 8.30 22.51
CA GLU A 201 11.74 8.67 23.16
C GLU A 201 12.67 7.47 23.33
N LYS A 202 12.19 6.32 23.81
CA LYS A 202 12.97 5.08 23.90
C LYS A 202 13.52 4.62 22.53
N ARG A 203 12.72 4.72 21.48
CA ARG A 203 13.18 4.38 20.12
C ARG A 203 14.28 5.33 19.64
N ILE A 204 14.13 6.62 19.91
CA ILE A 204 15.16 7.62 19.60
C ILE A 204 16.43 7.34 20.37
N GLU A 205 16.34 6.98 21.66
CA GLU A 205 17.49 6.62 22.49
C GLU A 205 18.27 5.45 21.92
N LEU A 206 17.60 4.40 21.49
CA LEU A 206 18.24 3.26 20.83
C LEU A 206 18.97 3.67 19.54
N SER A 207 18.31 4.41 18.69
CA SER A 207 18.93 4.88 17.43
C SER A 207 20.10 5.86 17.68
N HIS A 208 19.97 6.72 18.69
CA HIS A 208 21.03 7.65 19.10
C HIS A 208 22.23 6.90 19.69
N PHE A 209 21.99 5.90 20.53
CA PHE A 209 23.05 5.04 21.08
C PHE A 209 23.80 4.34 19.96
N ASP A 210 23.09 3.77 18.98
CA ASP A 210 23.72 3.14 17.82
C ASP A 210 24.55 4.12 16.99
N ALA A 211 24.08 5.36 16.83
CA ALA A 211 24.76 6.36 16.00
C ALA A 211 26.01 6.97 16.63
N PHE A 212 26.03 7.18 17.97
CA PHE A 212 27.07 7.98 18.63
C PHE A 212 27.91 7.22 19.66
N VAL A 213 27.40 6.14 20.24
CA VAL A 213 28.05 5.41 21.35
C VAL A 213 28.63 4.08 20.89
N ASN A 214 27.99 3.46 19.91
CA ASN A 214 28.41 2.17 19.40
C ASN A 214 29.59 2.40 18.43
N ASP A 215 30.83 2.13 18.87
CA ASP A 215 32.08 2.36 18.13
C ASP A 215 32.25 1.41 16.92
N LYS A 216 31.22 1.29 16.12
CA LYS A 216 31.26 0.52 14.87
C LYS A 216 31.69 1.45 13.75
N THR A 217 32.89 1.31 13.29
CA THR A 217 33.47 2.03 12.15
C THR A 217 32.74 1.79 10.82
N MET A 218 31.84 0.83 10.75
CA MET A 218 30.97 0.54 9.59
C MET A 218 29.60 0.04 10.07
N PHE A 219 28.60 0.90 10.05
CA PHE A 219 27.21 0.44 10.04
C PHE A 219 26.85 0.00 8.61
N PRO A 220 26.40 -1.23 8.42
CA PRO A 220 25.76 -1.55 7.15
C PRO A 220 24.54 -0.63 6.99
N LEU A 221 24.47 0.06 5.85
CA LEU A 221 23.25 0.77 5.49
C LEU A 221 22.09 -0.21 5.57
N GLU A 222 20.93 0.25 6.03
CA GLU A 222 19.72 -0.55 5.97
C GLU A 222 19.55 -1.09 4.55
N MET A 223 19.72 -2.38 4.42
CA MET A 223 19.46 -3.07 3.17
C MET A 223 17.94 -3.25 3.09
N GLY A 224 17.28 -2.66 2.12
CA GLY A 224 15.85 -2.88 1.90
C GLY A 224 15.50 -4.38 1.98
N GLY A 225 14.28 -4.76 1.75
CA GLY A 225 13.83 -6.15 1.83
C GLY A 225 12.34 -6.27 1.52
N ILE A 226 11.56 -5.27 1.87
CA ILE A 226 10.10 -5.25 1.66
C ILE A 226 9.73 -5.41 0.18
N TYR A 227 10.43 -4.72 -0.73
CA TYR A 227 10.13 -4.81 -2.17
C TYR A 227 10.59 -6.12 -2.78
N LYS A 228 11.82 -6.50 -2.48
CA LYS A 228 12.48 -7.73 -2.94
C LYS A 228 13.31 -8.27 -1.79
N TYR A 229 13.23 -9.57 -1.54
CA TYR A 229 14.03 -10.21 -0.51
C TYR A 229 15.52 -9.87 -0.64
N ILE A 230 16.13 -9.45 0.45
CA ILE A 230 17.56 -9.23 0.62
C ILE A 230 17.96 -9.95 1.91
N ASP A 231 18.98 -10.76 1.84
CA ASP A 231 19.49 -11.49 3.01
C ASP A 231 20.07 -10.51 4.04
N GLY A 232 19.65 -10.64 5.31
CA GLY A 232 19.96 -9.68 6.36
C GLY A 232 19.26 -8.32 6.27
N GLY A 233 18.36 -8.12 5.29
CA GLY A 233 17.58 -6.90 5.12
C GLY A 233 16.24 -6.89 5.86
N GLU A 234 15.37 -5.94 5.48
CA GLU A 234 13.99 -5.84 6.00
C GLU A 234 13.22 -7.15 5.76
N TYR A 235 12.28 -7.45 6.65
CA TYR A 235 11.40 -8.62 6.53
C TYR A 235 10.65 -8.62 5.20
N HIS A 236 10.69 -9.76 4.50
CA HIS A 236 9.95 -10.00 3.26
C HIS A 236 8.94 -11.14 3.45
N ASP A 237 7.67 -10.84 3.27
CA ASP A 237 6.56 -11.77 3.54
C ASP A 237 6.57 -13.06 2.68
N PHE A 238 7.25 -13.02 1.54
CA PHE A 238 7.52 -14.17 0.66
C PHE A 238 9.03 -14.40 0.51
N GLY A 239 9.76 -14.43 1.63
CA GLY A 239 11.18 -14.81 1.64
C GLY A 239 11.40 -16.25 1.14
N PRO A 240 12.68 -16.65 0.89
CA PRO A 240 13.00 -17.97 0.32
C PRO A 240 12.44 -19.15 1.11
N ALA A 241 12.45 -19.09 2.44
CA ALA A 241 11.92 -20.15 3.30
C ALA A 241 10.41 -20.33 3.09
N ILE A 242 9.64 -19.24 3.12
CA ILE A 242 8.19 -19.26 2.90
C ILE A 242 7.86 -19.69 1.46
N THR A 243 8.58 -19.14 0.46
CA THR A 243 8.40 -19.53 -0.94
C THR A 243 8.69 -21.02 -1.16
N LYS A 244 9.73 -21.56 -0.52
CA LYS A 244 10.03 -23.00 -0.57
C LYS A 244 8.95 -23.82 0.10
N ALA A 245 8.46 -23.41 1.29
CA ALA A 245 7.42 -24.12 2.01
C ALA A 245 6.09 -24.14 1.23
N ILE A 246 5.66 -23.03 0.64
CA ILE A 246 4.46 -22.98 -0.22
C ILE A 246 4.58 -23.95 -1.42
N ASN A 247 5.79 -24.13 -1.95
CA ASN A 247 6.02 -25.05 -3.05
C ASN A 247 5.99 -26.54 -2.66
N HIS A 248 5.98 -26.87 -1.37
CA HIS A 248 5.77 -28.23 -0.87
C HIS A 248 4.27 -28.51 -0.68
N THR A 249 3.49 -28.45 -1.76
CA THR A 249 2.01 -28.51 -1.74
C THR A 249 1.41 -29.78 -1.10
N LYS A 250 2.18 -30.87 -1.03
CA LYS A 250 1.76 -32.13 -0.39
C LYS A 250 1.86 -32.11 1.12
N ASP A 251 2.66 -31.21 1.70
CA ASP A 251 2.81 -31.03 3.15
C ASP A 251 3.12 -29.56 3.46
N LEU A 252 2.11 -28.80 3.77
CA LEU A 252 2.23 -27.37 4.11
C LEU A 252 2.42 -27.14 5.63
N LYS A 253 2.62 -28.18 6.44
CA LYS A 253 2.91 -28.02 7.88
C LYS A 253 4.14 -27.14 8.11
N GLY A 254 5.16 -27.27 7.25
CA GLY A 254 6.33 -26.40 7.30
C GLY A 254 6.01 -24.92 7.06
N LEU A 255 5.02 -24.59 6.22
CA LEU A 255 4.55 -23.23 6.03
C LEU A 255 3.89 -22.70 7.30
N LYS A 256 3.01 -23.49 7.91
CA LYS A 256 2.33 -23.13 9.17
C LYS A 256 3.38 -22.85 10.27
N THR A 257 4.31 -23.75 10.48
CA THR A 257 5.41 -23.59 11.46
C THR A 257 6.21 -22.32 11.22
N LEU A 258 6.56 -21.98 9.98
CA LEU A 258 7.31 -20.76 9.64
C LEU A 258 6.50 -19.49 9.92
N ILE A 259 5.20 -19.50 9.67
CA ILE A 259 4.33 -18.34 9.87
C ILE A 259 4.02 -18.14 11.36
N GLU A 260 3.73 -19.19 12.08
CA GLU A 260 3.43 -19.14 13.52
C GLU A 260 4.68 -18.87 14.37
N GLY A 261 5.85 -19.36 13.97
CA GLY A 261 7.12 -19.20 14.69
C GLY A 261 7.87 -17.90 14.41
N ARG A 262 7.39 -17.05 13.51
CA ARG A 262 8.03 -15.76 13.21
C ARG A 262 7.68 -14.70 14.26
N ASP A 263 8.47 -13.63 14.32
CA ASP A 263 8.08 -12.42 15.02
C ASP A 263 6.78 -11.86 14.44
N LYS A 264 5.95 -11.25 15.30
CA LYS A 264 4.70 -10.61 14.90
C LYS A 264 4.98 -9.46 13.94
N LYS A 265 4.39 -9.52 12.73
CA LYS A 265 4.61 -8.54 11.64
C LYS A 265 3.32 -7.91 11.14
N PHE A 266 2.19 -8.56 11.30
CA PHE A 266 0.88 -8.11 10.83
C PHE A 266 -0.07 -7.93 12.01
N ILE A 267 -1.10 -7.10 11.86
CA ILE A 267 -2.09 -6.86 12.91
C ILE A 267 -2.72 -8.19 13.36
N ARG A 268 -3.06 -9.07 12.42
CA ARG A 268 -3.60 -10.40 12.72
C ARG A 268 -2.69 -11.31 13.54
N ASP A 269 -1.38 -11.07 13.54
CA ASP A 269 -0.45 -11.87 14.36
C ASP A 269 -0.59 -11.56 15.87
N PHE A 270 -1.22 -10.43 16.22
CA PHE A 270 -1.53 -10.05 17.61
C PHE A 270 -2.90 -10.54 18.08
N PHE A 271 -3.72 -11.09 17.18
CA PHE A 271 -5.01 -11.68 17.56
C PHE A 271 -4.81 -13.10 18.07
N ASP A 272 -5.50 -13.39 19.18
CA ASP A 272 -5.51 -14.72 19.77
C ASP A 272 -6.95 -15.22 19.92
N PHE A 273 -7.13 -16.55 20.00
CA PHE A 273 -8.42 -17.15 20.18
C PHE A 273 -8.74 -17.25 21.68
N LYS A 274 -10.02 -17.01 22.05
CA LYS A 274 -10.46 -17.24 23.42
C LYS A 274 -10.47 -18.73 23.71
N SER A 275 -9.75 -19.10 24.78
CA SER A 275 -9.53 -20.50 25.19
C SER A 275 -10.68 -21.11 26.02
N ASP A 276 -11.77 -20.36 26.24
CA ASP A 276 -12.92 -20.78 27.04
C ASP A 276 -13.92 -21.69 26.30
N LYS A 277 -13.73 -21.89 25.00
CA LYS A 277 -14.58 -22.75 24.18
C LYS A 277 -14.04 -24.18 24.13
N LYS A 278 -14.96 -25.15 24.25
CA LYS A 278 -14.63 -26.57 24.08
C LYS A 278 -14.41 -26.89 22.60
N GLU A 279 -13.43 -27.73 22.34
CA GLU A 279 -13.23 -28.33 21.02
C GLU A 279 -14.45 -29.12 20.58
N ILE A 280 -14.77 -29.08 19.31
CA ILE A 280 -15.82 -29.86 18.68
C ILE A 280 -15.21 -30.90 17.73
N SER A 281 -15.91 -32.00 17.48
CA SER A 281 -15.46 -32.98 16.47
C SER A 281 -15.35 -32.31 15.11
N ILE A 282 -14.28 -32.62 14.37
CA ILE A 282 -14.07 -32.15 13.00
C ILE A 282 -15.22 -32.55 12.05
N ASP A 283 -15.95 -33.60 12.35
CA ASP A 283 -17.11 -34.04 11.58
C ASP A 283 -18.29 -33.05 11.68
N ASN A 284 -18.32 -32.24 12.73
CA ASN A 284 -19.29 -31.18 12.93
C ASN A 284 -18.88 -29.84 12.31
N VAL A 285 -17.68 -29.76 11.71
CA VAL A 285 -17.20 -28.58 11.01
C VAL A 285 -17.57 -28.66 9.53
N GLU A 286 -17.84 -27.52 8.91
CA GLU A 286 -18.14 -27.39 7.49
C GLU A 286 -17.18 -28.21 6.61
N SER A 287 -17.68 -28.89 5.60
CA SER A 287 -16.88 -29.75 4.75
C SER A 287 -15.92 -28.94 3.86
N LYS A 288 -14.81 -29.55 3.41
CA LYS A 288 -13.89 -28.93 2.47
C LYS A 288 -14.61 -28.39 1.22
N ASN A 289 -15.58 -29.14 0.69
CA ASN A 289 -16.33 -28.76 -0.51
C ASN A 289 -17.14 -27.48 -0.31
N GLU A 290 -17.68 -27.25 0.87
CA GLU A 290 -18.37 -26.01 1.19
C GLU A 290 -17.38 -24.86 1.41
N ILE A 291 -16.24 -25.12 2.05
CA ILE A 291 -15.16 -24.14 2.25
C ILE A 291 -14.57 -23.69 0.90
N PHE A 292 -14.38 -24.60 -0.07
CA PHE A 292 -13.90 -24.25 -1.41
C PHE A 292 -14.75 -23.21 -2.13
N LYS A 293 -16.07 -23.22 -1.93
CA LYS A 293 -16.99 -22.23 -2.51
C LYS A 293 -16.72 -20.80 -2.01
N ARG A 294 -16.08 -20.67 -0.85
CA ARG A 294 -15.68 -19.39 -0.26
C ARG A 294 -14.32 -18.89 -0.76
N PHE A 295 -13.58 -19.70 -1.50
CA PHE A 295 -12.26 -19.36 -2.01
C PHE A 295 -12.30 -18.79 -3.41
N ALA A 296 -11.55 -17.72 -3.64
CA ALA A 296 -11.37 -17.11 -4.94
C ALA A 296 -9.89 -16.89 -5.26
N ALA A 297 -9.52 -17.00 -6.52
CA ALA A 297 -8.27 -16.43 -6.99
C ALA A 297 -8.43 -14.91 -7.16
N ALA A 298 -7.51 -14.13 -6.60
CA ALA A 298 -7.50 -12.69 -6.73
C ALA A 298 -7.32 -12.25 -8.20
N ALA A 299 -7.76 -11.05 -8.52
CA ALA A 299 -7.70 -10.50 -9.88
C ALA A 299 -6.27 -10.40 -10.41
N MET A 300 -5.93 -11.21 -11.38
CA MET A 300 -4.65 -11.23 -12.10
C MET A 300 -4.94 -11.33 -13.60
N SER A 301 -4.81 -10.24 -14.35
CA SER A 301 -5.23 -10.20 -15.74
C SER A 301 -4.32 -11.02 -16.67
N CYS A 302 -4.93 -11.67 -17.69
CA CYS A 302 -4.19 -12.17 -18.84
C CYS A 302 -3.45 -10.99 -19.50
N GLY A 303 -2.16 -11.12 -19.69
CA GLY A 303 -1.27 -10.02 -20.09
C GLY A 303 -0.39 -9.55 -18.93
N SER A 304 -0.89 -9.40 -17.71
CA SER A 304 -0.04 -9.21 -16.53
C SER A 304 0.66 -10.51 -16.14
N ILE A 305 -0.05 -11.63 -16.17
CA ILE A 305 0.48 -12.99 -16.11
C ILE A 305 0.36 -13.68 -17.48
N SER A 306 1.04 -14.77 -17.67
CA SER A 306 0.97 -15.59 -18.91
C SER A 306 -0.40 -16.27 -19.05
N VAL A 307 -0.74 -16.65 -20.26
CA VAL A 307 -1.98 -17.39 -20.56
C VAL A 307 -2.01 -18.70 -19.80
N GLU A 308 -0.88 -19.42 -19.78
CA GLU A 308 -0.72 -20.71 -19.11
C GLU A 308 -1.01 -20.60 -17.62
N ALA A 309 -0.45 -19.59 -16.96
CA ALA A 309 -0.69 -19.34 -15.54
C ALA A 309 -2.15 -18.96 -15.28
N HIS A 310 -2.73 -18.12 -16.14
CA HIS A 310 -4.12 -17.68 -16.02
C HIS A 310 -5.12 -18.84 -16.19
N GLU A 311 -4.89 -19.71 -17.19
CA GLU A 311 -5.71 -20.88 -17.44
C GLU A 311 -5.57 -21.95 -16.34
N ALA A 312 -4.34 -22.20 -15.87
CA ALA A 312 -4.10 -23.15 -14.77
C ALA A 312 -4.87 -22.76 -13.50
N ILE A 313 -4.88 -21.46 -13.15
CA ILE A 313 -5.66 -20.95 -12.01
C ILE A 313 -7.16 -21.18 -12.25
N ALA A 314 -7.68 -20.86 -13.44
CA ALA A 314 -9.09 -21.01 -13.74
C ALA A 314 -9.53 -22.48 -13.66
N ILE A 315 -8.76 -23.39 -14.24
CA ILE A 315 -9.04 -24.84 -14.20
C ILE A 315 -9.03 -25.35 -12.75
N ALA A 316 -8.01 -25.01 -11.96
CA ALA A 316 -7.92 -25.44 -10.57
C ALA A 316 -9.13 -24.98 -9.76
N MET A 317 -9.47 -23.69 -9.83
CA MET A 317 -10.59 -23.12 -9.08
C MET A 317 -11.93 -23.72 -9.51
N ASN A 318 -12.16 -23.91 -10.81
CA ASN A 318 -13.38 -24.55 -11.30
C ASN A 318 -13.47 -26.02 -10.85
N THR A 319 -12.36 -26.74 -10.80
CA THR A 319 -12.31 -28.15 -10.38
C THR A 319 -12.69 -28.32 -8.91
N ILE A 320 -12.23 -27.42 -8.02
CA ILE A 320 -12.57 -27.49 -6.59
C ILE A 320 -13.91 -26.84 -6.24
N GLY A 321 -14.59 -26.19 -7.20
CA GLY A 321 -15.84 -25.46 -6.94
C GLY A 321 -15.66 -24.02 -6.46
N GLY A 322 -14.44 -23.51 -6.41
CA GLY A 322 -14.11 -22.10 -6.14
C GLY A 322 -14.30 -21.20 -7.36
N SER A 323 -13.76 -19.99 -7.31
CA SER A 323 -13.89 -18.99 -8.39
C SER A 323 -12.53 -18.37 -8.76
N SER A 324 -12.26 -18.23 -10.06
CA SER A 324 -11.11 -17.45 -10.54
C SER A 324 -11.57 -16.12 -11.11
N ASN A 325 -10.68 -15.13 -11.10
CA ASN A 325 -10.93 -13.78 -11.57
C ASN A 325 -10.13 -13.48 -12.85
N SER A 326 -10.82 -13.02 -13.89
CA SER A 326 -10.20 -12.65 -15.17
C SER A 326 -9.20 -11.49 -15.07
N GLY A 327 -9.30 -10.67 -14.01
CA GLY A 327 -8.64 -9.38 -13.95
C GLY A 327 -9.19 -8.38 -14.99
N GLU A 328 -8.58 -7.20 -15.08
CA GLU A 328 -9.05 -6.06 -15.89
C GLU A 328 -8.63 -6.11 -17.38
N GLY A 329 -8.47 -7.29 -17.95
CA GLY A 329 -7.90 -7.42 -19.29
C GLY A 329 -8.77 -8.13 -20.33
N GLY A 330 -10.03 -8.40 -19.99
CA GLY A 330 -10.87 -9.28 -20.82
C GLY A 330 -10.47 -10.76 -20.69
N GLU A 331 -11.15 -11.60 -21.42
CA GLU A 331 -10.86 -13.04 -21.53
C GLU A 331 -11.26 -13.55 -22.89
N ASP A 332 -10.47 -14.50 -23.44
CA ASP A 332 -10.75 -15.10 -24.75
C ASP A 332 -12.12 -15.80 -24.73
N ALA A 333 -12.94 -15.51 -25.72
CA ALA A 333 -14.28 -16.09 -25.86
C ALA A 333 -14.26 -17.62 -26.01
N ALA A 334 -13.18 -18.18 -26.55
CA ALA A 334 -13.00 -19.64 -26.65
C ALA A 334 -12.95 -20.35 -25.29
N ARG A 335 -12.71 -19.60 -24.21
CA ARG A 335 -12.68 -20.14 -22.83
C ARG A 335 -14.08 -20.18 -22.19
N PHE A 336 -15.04 -19.42 -22.69
CA PHE A 336 -16.37 -19.32 -22.11
C PHE A 336 -17.08 -20.66 -22.09
N GLY A 337 -17.69 -21.00 -20.94
CA GLY A 337 -18.38 -22.29 -20.74
C GLY A 337 -17.46 -23.50 -20.59
N THR A 338 -16.14 -23.32 -20.55
CA THR A 338 -15.15 -24.40 -20.31
C THR A 338 -14.56 -24.29 -18.91
N LEU A 339 -13.78 -25.28 -18.48
CA LEU A 339 -13.01 -25.23 -17.23
C LEU A 339 -11.99 -24.09 -17.18
N LYS A 340 -11.64 -23.51 -18.33
CA LYS A 340 -10.73 -22.38 -18.43
C LYS A 340 -11.43 -21.03 -18.19
N ASN A 341 -12.75 -21.00 -18.12
CA ASN A 341 -13.53 -19.78 -17.89
C ASN A 341 -13.30 -19.24 -16.47
N SER A 342 -12.92 -17.97 -16.34
CA SER A 342 -12.93 -17.30 -15.05
C SER A 342 -14.36 -16.93 -14.67
N LYS A 343 -14.87 -17.45 -13.57
CA LYS A 343 -16.25 -17.16 -13.10
C LYS A 343 -16.45 -15.69 -12.76
N ILE A 344 -15.40 -15.02 -12.25
CA ILE A 344 -15.42 -13.59 -11.90
C ILE A 344 -14.87 -12.78 -13.06
N LYS A 345 -15.68 -11.88 -13.62
CA LYS A 345 -15.27 -10.94 -14.68
C LYS A 345 -15.10 -9.54 -14.11
N GLN A 346 -13.87 -9.04 -14.15
CA GLN A 346 -13.57 -7.73 -13.59
C GLN A 346 -13.85 -6.60 -14.60
N VAL A 347 -14.49 -5.53 -14.11
CA VAL A 347 -14.80 -4.30 -14.85
C VAL A 347 -14.06 -3.16 -14.14
N ALA A 348 -12.96 -2.69 -14.74
CA ALA A 348 -12.19 -1.56 -14.25
C ALA A 348 -12.49 -0.30 -15.06
N SER A 349 -11.97 0.85 -14.65
CA SER A 349 -12.23 2.13 -15.32
C SER A 349 -11.84 2.14 -16.81
N GLY A 350 -10.76 1.44 -17.19
CA GLY A 350 -10.29 1.34 -18.58
C GLY A 350 -11.16 0.49 -19.50
N ARG A 351 -12.09 -0.31 -18.98
CA ARG A 351 -13.00 -1.19 -19.75
C ARG A 351 -12.32 -2.09 -20.79
N PHE A 352 -11.04 -2.43 -20.61
CA PHE A 352 -10.28 -3.25 -21.56
C PHE A 352 -10.90 -4.66 -21.70
N GLY A 353 -11.29 -5.02 -22.91
CA GLY A 353 -11.89 -6.32 -23.23
C GLY A 353 -13.28 -6.56 -22.65
N VAL A 354 -13.95 -5.53 -22.12
CA VAL A 354 -15.30 -5.63 -21.59
C VAL A 354 -16.31 -5.57 -22.75
N THR A 355 -16.88 -6.74 -23.07
CA THR A 355 -17.91 -6.90 -24.09
C THR A 355 -19.17 -7.53 -23.51
N PRO A 356 -20.34 -7.43 -24.16
CA PRO A 356 -21.55 -8.13 -23.69
C PRO A 356 -21.34 -9.65 -23.53
N ALA A 357 -20.60 -10.30 -24.43
CA ALA A 357 -20.29 -11.72 -24.34
C ALA A 357 -19.43 -12.05 -23.10
N TYR A 358 -18.43 -11.22 -22.81
CA TYR A 358 -17.61 -11.33 -21.62
C TYR A 358 -18.46 -11.19 -20.36
N LEU A 359 -19.33 -10.18 -20.27
CA LEU A 359 -20.19 -9.97 -19.10
C LEU A 359 -21.19 -11.13 -18.92
N ARG A 360 -21.75 -11.64 -20.02
CA ARG A 360 -22.70 -12.77 -19.95
C ARG A 360 -22.07 -14.11 -19.57
N SER A 361 -20.76 -14.27 -19.74
CA SER A 361 -20.03 -15.48 -19.36
C SER A 361 -19.66 -15.53 -17.87
N ALA A 362 -20.04 -14.52 -17.09
CA ALA A 362 -19.69 -14.37 -15.68
C ALA A 362 -20.74 -15.01 -14.75
N ASP A 363 -20.27 -15.62 -13.66
CA ASP A 363 -21.09 -15.90 -12.48
C ASP A 363 -21.06 -14.67 -11.52
N GLU A 364 -19.96 -13.91 -11.54
CA GLU A 364 -19.77 -12.69 -10.76
C GLU A 364 -19.16 -11.57 -11.62
N LEU A 365 -19.76 -10.39 -11.58
CA LEU A 365 -19.26 -9.16 -12.21
C LEU A 365 -18.64 -8.28 -11.13
N GLN A 366 -17.35 -7.97 -11.26
CA GLN A 366 -16.61 -7.24 -10.23
C GLN A 366 -16.21 -5.84 -10.70
N ILE A 367 -16.86 -4.82 -10.15
CA ILE A 367 -16.45 -3.41 -10.34
C ILE A 367 -15.19 -3.16 -9.51
N LYS A 368 -14.10 -2.82 -10.16
CA LYS A 368 -12.83 -2.51 -9.48
C LYS A 368 -12.70 -0.99 -9.31
N VAL A 369 -12.94 -0.50 -8.10
CA VAL A 369 -12.70 0.91 -7.77
C VAL A 369 -11.21 1.17 -7.61
N ALA A 370 -10.50 0.32 -6.85
CA ALA A 370 -9.06 0.43 -6.63
C ALA A 370 -8.44 -0.92 -6.26
N GLN A 371 -7.13 -0.93 -5.99
CA GLN A 371 -6.41 -2.11 -5.49
C GLN A 371 -5.53 -1.73 -4.29
N GLY A 372 -5.41 -2.62 -3.29
CA GLY A 372 -4.87 -2.33 -1.97
C GLY A 372 -3.46 -1.75 -1.94
N ALA A 373 -2.54 -2.29 -2.75
CA ALA A 373 -1.13 -1.87 -2.75
C ALA A 373 -0.88 -0.47 -3.35
N LYS A 374 -1.79 0.06 -4.13
CA LYS A 374 -1.61 1.34 -4.82
C LYS A 374 -2.93 2.07 -5.09
N PRO A 375 -3.70 2.39 -4.04
CA PRO A 375 -4.88 3.21 -4.20
C PRO A 375 -4.52 4.54 -4.87
N GLY A 376 -5.36 5.01 -5.78
CA GLY A 376 -5.13 6.24 -6.54
C GLY A 376 -4.12 6.14 -7.71
N GLU A 377 -3.48 4.98 -7.97
CA GLU A 377 -2.58 4.82 -9.13
C GLU A 377 -3.22 4.12 -10.33
N GLY A 378 -4.23 3.29 -10.08
CA GLY A 378 -4.89 2.49 -11.10
C GLY A 378 -4.06 1.32 -11.63
N GLY A 379 -4.63 0.60 -12.60
CA GLY A 379 -3.99 -0.51 -13.30
C GLY A 379 -3.09 -0.02 -14.43
N GLN A 380 -1.99 -0.72 -14.68
CA GLN A 380 -1.08 -0.44 -15.79
C GLN A 380 -0.57 -1.74 -16.40
N LEU A 381 -0.58 -1.83 -17.72
CA LEU A 381 0.11 -2.86 -18.47
C LEU A 381 1.11 -2.21 -19.43
N PRO A 382 2.43 -2.45 -19.26
CA PRO A 382 3.45 -1.89 -20.15
C PRO A 382 3.25 -2.34 -21.60
N GLY A 383 3.51 -1.45 -22.57
CA GLY A 383 3.39 -1.76 -24.00
C GLY A 383 4.22 -2.98 -24.44
N SER A 384 5.37 -3.23 -23.81
CA SER A 384 6.18 -4.43 -24.06
C SER A 384 5.48 -5.77 -23.76
N LYS A 385 4.36 -5.75 -23.02
CA LYS A 385 3.50 -6.90 -22.74
C LYS A 385 2.26 -6.96 -23.63
N VAL A 386 2.00 -5.91 -24.41
CA VAL A 386 0.84 -5.82 -25.30
C VAL A 386 1.27 -6.32 -26.67
N ASN A 387 1.35 -7.64 -26.84
CA ASN A 387 1.54 -8.30 -28.11
C ASN A 387 0.22 -8.41 -28.88
N ALA A 388 0.20 -8.93 -30.10
CA ALA A 388 -0.98 -9.04 -30.96
C ALA A 388 -2.15 -9.76 -30.26
N MET A 389 -1.90 -10.85 -29.54
CA MET A 389 -2.91 -11.59 -28.78
C MET A 389 -3.53 -10.71 -27.67
N ILE A 390 -2.71 -10.06 -26.86
CA ILE A 390 -3.18 -9.20 -25.77
C ILE A 390 -3.90 -7.96 -26.30
N ALA A 391 -3.41 -7.40 -27.43
CA ALA A 391 -4.06 -6.28 -28.10
C ALA A 391 -5.48 -6.65 -28.57
N THR A 392 -5.63 -7.81 -29.18
CA THR A 392 -6.94 -8.35 -29.59
C THR A 392 -7.86 -8.55 -28.37
N LEU A 393 -7.34 -9.20 -27.31
CA LEU A 393 -8.10 -9.50 -26.10
C LEU A 393 -8.62 -8.23 -25.41
N ARG A 394 -7.83 -7.15 -25.42
CA ARG A 394 -8.14 -5.88 -24.76
C ARG A 394 -8.79 -4.84 -25.67
N HIS A 395 -9.02 -5.15 -26.94
CA HIS A 395 -9.53 -4.25 -27.97
C HIS A 395 -8.69 -2.97 -28.09
N THR A 396 -7.37 -3.15 -28.25
CA THR A 396 -6.39 -2.05 -28.31
C THR A 396 -5.32 -2.30 -29.37
N THR A 397 -4.37 -1.38 -29.49
CA THR A 397 -3.25 -1.47 -30.41
C THR A 397 -2.03 -2.14 -29.76
N GLU A 398 -1.34 -2.99 -30.51
CA GLU A 398 -0.10 -3.65 -30.07
C GLU A 398 0.98 -2.62 -29.70
N GLY A 399 1.75 -2.91 -28.66
CA GLY A 399 2.88 -2.09 -28.19
C GLY A 399 2.49 -0.84 -27.39
N VAL A 400 1.20 -0.51 -27.28
CA VAL A 400 0.73 0.65 -26.51
C VAL A 400 0.60 0.30 -25.04
N THR A 401 1.16 1.16 -24.18
CA THR A 401 0.98 1.03 -22.73
C THR A 401 -0.47 1.32 -22.36
N LEU A 402 -1.11 0.42 -21.62
CA LEU A 402 -2.49 0.53 -21.19
C LEU A 402 -2.56 1.00 -19.76
N ILE A 403 -3.36 2.03 -19.49
CA ILE A 403 -3.61 2.59 -18.17
C ILE A 403 -5.10 2.52 -17.89
N SER A 404 -5.46 1.93 -16.74
CA SER A 404 -6.80 1.96 -16.18
C SER A 404 -6.78 2.98 -15.05
N PRO A 405 -7.21 4.25 -15.27
CA PRO A 405 -7.06 5.28 -14.27
C PRO A 405 -7.95 5.03 -13.05
N PRO A 406 -7.56 5.47 -11.86
CA PRO A 406 -8.42 5.57 -10.70
C PRO A 406 -9.02 6.99 -10.66
N PRO A 407 -10.22 7.19 -10.22
CA PRO A 407 -11.38 6.29 -10.14
C PRO A 407 -12.02 6.04 -11.51
N HIS A 408 -13.16 5.36 -11.52
CA HIS A 408 -13.98 5.28 -12.72
C HIS A 408 -14.48 6.68 -13.13
N HIS A 409 -14.33 7.05 -14.41
CA HIS A 409 -14.75 8.36 -14.92
C HIS A 409 -16.28 8.57 -14.98
N ASP A 410 -17.03 7.49 -14.85
CA ASP A 410 -18.48 7.44 -14.85
C ASP A 410 -19.09 7.25 -13.45
N ILE A 411 -18.28 7.30 -12.39
CA ILE A 411 -18.74 7.15 -11.01
C ILE A 411 -18.23 8.35 -10.19
N TYR A 412 -19.12 9.28 -9.89
CA TYR A 412 -18.87 10.45 -9.06
C TYR A 412 -19.68 10.45 -7.75
N SER A 413 -20.68 9.55 -7.66
CA SER A 413 -21.54 9.42 -6.50
C SER A 413 -21.96 7.96 -6.32
N ILE A 414 -22.64 7.66 -5.21
CA ILE A 414 -23.24 6.34 -4.95
C ILE A 414 -24.35 6.05 -5.96
N GLU A 415 -25.06 7.06 -6.43
CA GLU A 415 -26.11 6.92 -7.46
C GLU A 415 -25.54 6.50 -8.81
N ASP A 416 -24.39 7.06 -9.20
CA ASP A 416 -23.70 6.62 -10.42
C ASP A 416 -23.22 5.17 -10.30
N LEU A 417 -22.74 4.76 -9.12
CA LEU A 417 -22.39 3.37 -8.85
C LEU A 417 -23.63 2.47 -8.95
N ALA A 418 -24.75 2.88 -8.38
CA ALA A 418 -26.02 2.16 -8.47
C ALA A 418 -26.48 1.99 -9.91
N GLN A 419 -26.30 3.03 -10.75
CA GLN A 419 -26.59 2.96 -12.19
C GLN A 419 -25.70 1.92 -12.89
N LEU A 420 -24.38 1.92 -12.62
CA LEU A 420 -23.47 0.92 -13.20
C LEU A 420 -23.83 -0.50 -12.76
N ILE A 421 -24.17 -0.69 -11.48
CA ILE A 421 -24.63 -2.01 -10.96
C ILE A 421 -25.91 -2.45 -11.68
N PHE A 422 -26.87 -1.54 -11.84
CA PHE A 422 -28.10 -1.80 -12.57
C PHE A 422 -27.81 -2.20 -14.03
N ASP A 423 -26.99 -1.46 -14.74
CA ASP A 423 -26.65 -1.73 -16.14
C ASP A 423 -25.97 -3.11 -16.30
N LEU A 424 -25.04 -3.45 -15.40
CA LEU A 424 -24.41 -4.78 -15.39
C LEU A 424 -25.43 -5.89 -15.15
N LYS A 425 -26.38 -5.70 -14.24
CA LYS A 425 -27.48 -6.66 -13.99
C LYS A 425 -28.45 -6.77 -15.16
N GLN A 426 -28.64 -5.72 -15.97
CA GLN A 426 -29.43 -5.81 -17.21
C GLN A 426 -28.73 -6.68 -18.25
N VAL A 427 -27.40 -6.62 -18.34
CA VAL A 427 -26.63 -7.47 -19.27
C VAL A 427 -26.59 -8.91 -18.79
N ASN A 428 -26.41 -9.16 -17.49
CA ASN A 428 -26.36 -10.49 -16.89
C ASN A 428 -27.14 -10.53 -15.57
N PRO A 429 -28.47 -10.75 -15.61
CA PRO A 429 -29.32 -10.75 -14.42
C PRO A 429 -29.01 -11.86 -13.40
N LYS A 430 -28.29 -12.91 -13.82
CA LYS A 430 -27.92 -14.04 -12.97
C LYS A 430 -26.61 -13.82 -12.21
N ALA A 431 -25.77 -12.90 -12.68
CA ALA A 431 -24.48 -12.67 -12.06
C ALA A 431 -24.62 -11.88 -10.76
N THR A 432 -23.82 -12.24 -9.76
CA THR A 432 -23.56 -11.43 -8.57
C THR A 432 -22.76 -10.19 -8.98
N VAL A 433 -23.16 -9.01 -8.53
CA VAL A 433 -22.37 -7.78 -8.75
C VAL A 433 -21.62 -7.40 -7.50
N THR A 434 -20.32 -7.39 -7.63
CA THR A 434 -19.35 -7.14 -6.56
C THR A 434 -18.68 -5.80 -6.75
N VAL A 435 -18.43 -5.06 -5.66
CA VAL A 435 -17.61 -3.84 -5.66
C VAL A 435 -16.35 -4.08 -4.84
N LYS A 436 -15.18 -3.89 -5.48
CA LYS A 436 -13.89 -4.02 -4.82
C LYS A 436 -13.41 -2.66 -4.33
N LEU A 437 -13.30 -2.55 -3.00
CA LEU A 437 -12.79 -1.40 -2.25
C LEU A 437 -11.38 -1.70 -1.70
N VAL A 438 -10.71 -0.67 -1.21
CA VAL A 438 -9.43 -0.77 -0.51
C VAL A 438 -9.63 -0.56 0.98
N SER A 439 -8.84 -1.26 1.79
CA SER A 439 -8.72 -0.97 3.21
C SER A 439 -8.08 0.41 3.39
N THR A 440 -8.87 1.35 3.87
CA THR A 440 -8.48 2.71 4.25
C THR A 440 -9.41 3.19 5.34
N ILE A 441 -9.01 4.16 6.13
CA ILE A 441 -9.87 4.75 7.15
C ILE A 441 -11.08 5.41 6.46
N GLY A 442 -12.28 5.16 6.98
CA GLY A 442 -13.54 5.61 6.38
C GLY A 442 -14.16 4.64 5.36
N VAL A 443 -13.52 3.49 5.08
CA VAL A 443 -14.06 2.49 4.14
C VAL A 443 -15.41 1.93 4.60
N GLY A 444 -15.70 1.94 5.89
CA GLY A 444 -17.00 1.53 6.43
C GLY A 444 -18.15 2.39 5.92
N THR A 445 -17.98 3.70 5.84
CA THR A 445 -18.97 4.61 5.27
C THR A 445 -19.17 4.34 3.77
N ILE A 446 -18.07 4.10 3.04
CA ILE A 446 -18.12 3.74 1.62
C ILE A 446 -18.84 2.41 1.44
N ALA A 447 -18.54 1.39 2.28
CA ALA A 447 -19.19 0.08 2.24
C ALA A 447 -20.69 0.18 2.47
N ALA A 448 -21.14 1.01 3.42
CA ALA A 448 -22.56 1.26 3.64
C ALA A 448 -23.23 1.91 2.41
N GLY A 449 -22.55 2.87 1.76
CA GLY A 449 -23.02 3.46 0.49
C GLY A 449 -23.12 2.41 -0.63
N VAL A 450 -22.10 1.56 -0.78
CA VAL A 450 -22.05 0.49 -1.79
C VAL A 450 -23.18 -0.54 -1.57
N ALA A 451 -23.46 -0.91 -0.32
CA ALA A 451 -24.59 -1.78 0.00
C ALA A 451 -25.94 -1.13 -0.38
N LYS A 452 -26.11 0.18 -0.12
CA LYS A 452 -27.29 0.96 -0.54
C LYS A 452 -27.40 1.12 -2.06
N ALA A 453 -26.30 1.03 -2.79
CA ALA A 453 -26.27 1.00 -4.25
C ALA A 453 -26.64 -0.38 -4.84
N TYR A 454 -27.10 -1.31 -4.01
CA TYR A 454 -27.51 -2.67 -4.39
C TYR A 454 -26.40 -3.58 -4.89
N ALA A 455 -25.17 -3.39 -4.44
CA ALA A 455 -24.12 -4.38 -4.63
C ALA A 455 -24.46 -5.66 -3.84
N ASP A 456 -24.27 -6.83 -4.45
CA ASP A 456 -24.48 -8.12 -3.77
C ASP A 456 -23.29 -8.49 -2.87
N LYS A 457 -22.09 -7.96 -3.21
CA LYS A 457 -20.85 -8.31 -2.53
C LYS A 457 -19.88 -7.14 -2.48
N ILE A 458 -19.15 -7.03 -1.37
CA ILE A 458 -18.10 -6.03 -1.18
C ILE A 458 -16.78 -6.75 -0.89
N ILE A 459 -15.71 -6.34 -1.55
CA ILE A 459 -14.34 -6.81 -1.26
C ILE A 459 -13.58 -5.72 -0.57
N ILE A 460 -12.94 -6.04 0.56
CA ILE A 460 -11.99 -5.20 1.26
C ILE A 460 -10.58 -5.72 0.97
N SER A 461 -9.83 -4.95 0.18
CA SER A 461 -8.49 -5.30 -0.26
C SER A 461 -7.42 -4.63 0.60
N GLY A 462 -6.58 -5.43 1.25
CA GLY A 462 -5.46 -4.92 2.04
C GLY A 462 -4.25 -4.48 1.22
N ALA A 463 -3.29 -3.82 1.87
CA ALA A 463 -2.08 -3.25 1.27
C ALA A 463 -1.23 -4.25 0.46
N ASP A 464 -1.32 -5.55 0.75
CA ASP A 464 -0.63 -6.61 -0.01
C ASP A 464 -1.29 -6.94 -1.35
N GLY A 465 -2.52 -6.45 -1.59
CA GLY A 465 -3.28 -6.73 -2.80
C GLY A 465 -2.76 -5.96 -4.02
N GLY A 466 -2.27 -6.67 -5.06
CA GLY A 466 -1.86 -6.04 -6.32
C GLY A 466 -0.43 -5.48 -6.34
N THR A 467 0.48 -6.03 -5.54
CA THR A 467 1.88 -5.57 -5.42
C THR A 467 2.78 -5.89 -6.61
N GLY A 468 2.37 -6.72 -7.57
CA GLY A 468 3.24 -7.24 -8.64
C GLY A 468 3.94 -6.18 -9.50
N ALA A 469 3.36 -5.00 -9.70
CA ALA A 469 3.93 -3.87 -10.44
C ALA A 469 3.86 -2.55 -9.66
N ALA A 470 3.61 -2.60 -8.34
CA ALA A 470 3.58 -1.42 -7.50
C ALA A 470 5.01 -0.92 -7.21
N PRO A 471 5.28 0.39 -7.21
CA PRO A 471 6.57 0.93 -6.81
C PRO A 471 6.78 0.78 -5.30
N LEU A 472 8.04 0.81 -4.85
CA LEU A 472 8.39 0.65 -3.43
C LEU A 472 7.68 1.66 -2.53
N THR A 473 7.60 2.91 -2.94
CA THR A 473 6.91 3.98 -2.18
C THR A 473 5.43 3.69 -1.97
N SER A 474 4.76 3.10 -2.96
CA SER A 474 3.36 2.68 -2.79
C SER A 474 3.24 1.51 -1.82
N ILE A 475 4.12 0.51 -1.92
CA ILE A 475 4.10 -0.66 -1.02
C ILE A 475 4.35 -0.24 0.44
N LYS A 476 5.26 0.71 0.67
CA LYS A 476 5.59 1.18 2.02
C LYS A 476 4.55 2.11 2.64
N HIS A 477 3.89 2.95 1.82
CA HIS A 477 3.20 4.14 2.32
C HIS A 477 1.75 4.30 1.87
N THR A 478 1.21 3.38 1.05
CA THR A 478 -0.19 3.44 0.61
C THR A 478 -0.93 2.15 0.91
N GLY A 479 -2.20 2.27 1.21
CA GLY A 479 -3.04 1.15 1.64
C GLY A 479 -2.81 0.74 3.09
N ASN A 480 -3.87 0.24 3.71
CA ASN A 480 -3.88 -0.24 5.09
C ASN A 480 -4.00 -1.76 5.14
N ALA A 481 -3.72 -2.33 6.31
CA ALA A 481 -3.97 -3.72 6.58
C ALA A 481 -5.46 -4.04 6.40
N TRP A 482 -5.77 -5.18 5.74
CA TRP A 482 -7.17 -5.58 5.52
C TRP A 482 -7.95 -5.77 6.82
N GLU A 483 -7.27 -6.10 7.90
CA GLU A 483 -7.87 -6.31 9.23
C GLU A 483 -8.61 -5.06 9.72
N LEU A 484 -8.04 -3.87 9.51
CA LEU A 484 -8.65 -2.61 9.91
C LEU A 484 -9.88 -2.30 9.05
N GLY A 485 -9.72 -2.28 7.73
CA GLY A 485 -10.83 -1.95 6.84
C GLY A 485 -11.95 -2.97 6.86
N LEU A 486 -11.63 -4.26 7.06
CA LEU A 486 -12.65 -5.31 7.19
C LEU A 486 -13.48 -5.12 8.46
N ALA A 487 -12.83 -4.88 9.60
CA ALA A 487 -13.52 -4.64 10.87
C ALA A 487 -14.39 -3.37 10.80
N GLU A 488 -13.87 -2.30 10.24
CA GLU A 488 -14.60 -1.05 10.03
C GLU A 488 -15.82 -1.25 9.13
N ALA A 489 -15.64 -1.90 7.96
CA ALA A 489 -16.72 -2.18 7.02
C ALA A 489 -17.80 -3.06 7.66
N HIS A 490 -17.42 -4.15 8.35
CA HIS A 490 -18.36 -5.04 9.04
C HIS A 490 -19.18 -4.28 10.10
N ASN A 491 -18.51 -3.50 10.96
CA ASN A 491 -19.17 -2.74 12.03
C ASN A 491 -20.08 -1.65 11.47
N SER A 492 -19.65 -0.93 10.42
CA SER A 492 -20.46 0.10 9.77
C SER A 492 -21.71 -0.49 9.10
N LEU A 493 -21.57 -1.62 8.41
CA LEU A 493 -22.70 -2.34 7.81
C LEU A 493 -23.70 -2.82 8.88
N LYS A 494 -23.21 -3.33 10.02
CA LYS A 494 -24.07 -3.72 11.16
C LYS A 494 -24.81 -2.52 11.77
N ALA A 495 -24.08 -1.44 12.04
CA ALA A 495 -24.66 -0.22 12.64
C ALA A 495 -25.77 0.40 11.76
N ASN A 496 -25.67 0.22 10.43
CA ASN A 496 -26.64 0.69 9.46
C ASN A 496 -27.70 -0.35 9.05
N HIS A 497 -27.74 -1.54 9.69
CA HIS A 497 -28.66 -2.64 9.34
C HIS A 497 -28.55 -3.13 7.89
N LEU A 498 -27.33 -3.04 7.31
CA LEU A 498 -27.05 -3.44 5.92
C LEU A 498 -26.25 -4.75 5.84
N ARG A 499 -25.77 -5.27 6.98
CA ARG A 499 -24.84 -6.41 6.97
C ARG A 499 -25.45 -7.68 6.36
N GLU A 500 -26.73 -7.91 6.58
CA GLU A 500 -27.46 -9.07 6.06
C GLU A 500 -27.77 -8.97 4.54
N MET A 501 -27.62 -7.77 3.97
CA MET A 501 -27.94 -7.50 2.57
C MET A 501 -26.77 -7.73 1.64
N VAL A 502 -25.55 -7.82 2.16
CA VAL A 502 -24.33 -7.83 1.35
C VAL A 502 -23.31 -8.84 1.87
N HIS A 503 -22.72 -9.62 0.96
CA HIS A 503 -21.64 -10.54 1.25
C HIS A 503 -20.30 -9.78 1.34
N VAL A 504 -19.44 -10.11 2.30
CA VAL A 504 -18.15 -9.45 2.49
C VAL A 504 -16.98 -10.40 2.21
N GLN A 505 -16.04 -9.98 1.38
CA GLN A 505 -14.84 -10.73 1.04
C GLN A 505 -13.58 -9.98 1.47
N ALA A 506 -12.58 -10.72 1.96
CA ALA A 506 -11.24 -10.18 2.23
C ALA A 506 -10.23 -10.63 1.19
N ASP A 507 -9.30 -9.74 0.80
CA ASP A 507 -8.09 -10.08 0.06
C ASP A 507 -6.86 -9.28 0.55
N GLY A 508 -5.67 -9.78 0.22
CA GLY A 508 -4.40 -9.14 0.56
C GLY A 508 -3.57 -9.94 1.57
N GLY A 509 -2.67 -10.79 1.09
CA GLY A 509 -1.66 -11.46 1.91
C GLY A 509 -2.12 -12.71 2.67
N LEU A 510 -3.32 -13.24 2.40
CA LEU A 510 -3.80 -14.50 2.98
C LEU A 510 -3.00 -15.70 2.47
N LYS A 511 -2.58 -16.63 3.36
CA LYS A 511 -1.72 -17.78 3.05
C LYS A 511 -2.10 -19.08 3.73
N THR A 512 -2.66 -19.02 4.94
CA THR A 512 -2.92 -20.17 5.82
C THR A 512 -4.37 -20.20 6.30
N GLY A 513 -4.80 -21.32 6.86
CA GLY A 513 -6.14 -21.45 7.44
C GLY A 513 -6.36 -20.46 8.58
N ILE A 514 -5.35 -20.18 9.39
CA ILE A 514 -5.45 -19.20 10.48
C ILE A 514 -5.71 -17.77 9.96
N ASP A 515 -5.14 -17.38 8.79
CA ASP A 515 -5.46 -16.10 8.16
C ASP A 515 -6.94 -16.05 7.77
N VAL A 516 -7.47 -17.15 7.21
CA VAL A 516 -8.88 -17.28 6.80
C VAL A 516 -9.80 -17.20 8.01
N VAL A 517 -9.50 -17.95 9.08
CA VAL A 517 -10.35 -17.97 10.30
C VAL A 517 -10.37 -16.59 10.97
N LYS A 518 -9.21 -15.92 11.08
CA LYS A 518 -9.15 -14.56 11.62
C LYS A 518 -9.94 -13.56 10.76
N ALA A 519 -9.88 -13.68 9.43
CA ALA A 519 -10.70 -12.85 8.54
C ALA A 519 -12.21 -13.15 8.70
N ALA A 520 -12.59 -14.43 8.88
CA ALA A 520 -13.98 -14.82 9.17
C ALA A 520 -14.48 -14.17 10.48
N MET A 521 -13.66 -14.22 11.53
CA MET A 521 -14.01 -13.63 12.83
C MET A 521 -14.15 -12.10 12.76
N LEU A 522 -13.47 -11.44 11.83
CA LEU A 522 -13.61 -10.00 11.56
C LEU A 522 -14.77 -9.67 10.61
N GLY A 523 -15.48 -10.68 10.08
CA GLY A 523 -16.70 -10.50 9.32
C GLY A 523 -16.61 -10.86 7.84
N ALA A 524 -15.53 -11.45 7.35
CA ALA A 524 -15.47 -11.95 5.98
C ALA A 524 -16.17 -13.28 5.82
N GLU A 525 -16.82 -13.49 4.67
CA GLU A 525 -17.53 -14.72 4.30
C GLU A 525 -16.87 -15.44 3.12
N SER A 526 -15.96 -14.76 2.41
CA SER A 526 -15.13 -15.33 1.36
C SER A 526 -13.74 -14.70 1.31
N TYR A 527 -12.80 -15.36 0.65
CA TYR A 527 -11.36 -15.08 0.76
C TYR A 527 -10.69 -15.21 -0.59
N ALA A 528 -9.85 -14.22 -0.96
CA ALA A 528 -9.16 -14.24 -2.23
C ALA A 528 -7.63 -14.33 -2.06
N PHE A 529 -7.00 -15.18 -2.88
CA PHE A 529 -5.58 -15.51 -2.84
C PHE A 529 -4.90 -15.09 -4.15
N GLY A 530 -3.79 -14.37 -4.07
CA GLY A 530 -3.02 -13.94 -5.25
C GLY A 530 -1.61 -14.51 -5.25
N THR A 531 -0.71 -13.91 -4.48
CA THR A 531 0.72 -14.25 -4.47
C THR A 531 1.02 -15.73 -4.15
N PRO A 532 0.31 -16.41 -3.22
CA PRO A 532 0.52 -17.84 -2.99
C PRO A 532 0.32 -18.66 -4.26
N LEU A 533 -0.72 -18.39 -5.05
CA LEU A 533 -1.01 -19.12 -6.28
C LEU A 533 0.09 -18.95 -7.32
N LEU A 534 0.59 -17.70 -7.49
CA LEU A 534 1.71 -17.45 -8.38
C LEU A 534 2.98 -18.17 -7.90
N THR A 535 3.21 -18.24 -6.60
CA THR A 535 4.36 -18.93 -6.01
C THR A 535 4.28 -20.44 -6.30
N ILE A 536 3.12 -21.06 -6.15
CA ILE A 536 2.87 -22.47 -6.47
C ILE A 536 3.12 -22.76 -7.96
N LEU A 537 2.77 -21.79 -8.81
CA LEU A 537 3.04 -21.87 -10.26
C LEU A 537 4.50 -21.57 -10.64
N GLY A 538 5.39 -21.39 -9.64
CA GLY A 538 6.82 -21.24 -9.83
C GLY A 538 7.36 -19.81 -9.74
N CYS A 539 6.56 -18.82 -9.32
CA CYS A 539 7.04 -17.46 -9.10
C CYS A 539 8.10 -17.41 -7.99
N LYS A 540 9.23 -16.79 -8.26
CA LYS A 540 10.36 -16.61 -7.34
C LYS A 540 10.40 -15.21 -6.69
N ILE A 541 9.32 -14.45 -6.80
CA ILE A 541 9.17 -13.09 -6.20
C ILE A 541 10.34 -12.15 -6.57
N LEU A 542 10.80 -12.20 -7.80
CA LEU A 542 11.90 -11.35 -8.29
C LEU A 542 11.49 -9.89 -8.50
N ARG A 543 10.20 -9.56 -8.41
CA ARG A 543 9.64 -8.21 -8.60
C ARG A 543 9.97 -7.55 -9.96
N ILE A 544 10.14 -8.37 -10.99
CA ILE A 544 10.36 -7.92 -12.38
C ILE A 544 9.12 -8.11 -13.25
N CYS A 545 7.95 -8.29 -12.64
CA CYS A 545 6.69 -8.57 -13.36
C CYS A 545 6.35 -7.49 -14.40
N HIS A 546 6.73 -6.24 -14.17
CA HIS A 546 6.47 -5.12 -15.07
C HIS A 546 7.43 -5.02 -16.27
N THR A 547 8.52 -5.82 -16.29
CA THR A 547 9.58 -5.70 -17.31
C THR A 547 9.41 -6.63 -18.49
N ASN A 548 8.41 -7.51 -18.50
CA ASN A 548 8.24 -8.61 -19.46
C ASN A 548 9.40 -9.63 -19.50
N LYS A 549 10.25 -9.69 -18.44
CA LYS A 549 11.46 -10.53 -18.33
C LYS A 549 11.36 -11.60 -17.25
N CYS A 550 10.15 -12.07 -16.94
CA CYS A 550 9.96 -13.12 -15.93
C CYS A 550 10.59 -14.44 -16.38
N SER A 551 11.70 -14.81 -15.77
CA SER A 551 12.52 -15.97 -16.14
C SER A 551 11.85 -17.33 -15.92
N VAL A 552 10.74 -17.38 -15.21
CA VAL A 552 9.97 -18.61 -14.91
C VAL A 552 8.65 -18.69 -15.67
N GLY A 553 8.42 -17.80 -16.63
CA GLY A 553 7.24 -17.85 -17.50
C GLY A 553 5.90 -17.41 -16.90
N VAL A 554 5.85 -17.08 -15.59
CA VAL A 554 4.59 -16.79 -14.88
C VAL A 554 4.03 -15.41 -15.25
N ALA A 555 4.87 -14.38 -15.34
CA ALA A 555 4.43 -12.99 -15.50
C ALA A 555 5.09 -12.29 -16.71
N THR A 556 5.04 -12.94 -17.86
CA THR A 556 5.62 -12.46 -19.12
C THR A 556 4.73 -12.83 -20.32
N GLN A 557 4.87 -12.07 -21.42
CA GLN A 557 4.28 -12.37 -22.71
C GLN A 557 5.34 -12.77 -23.75
N ASN A 558 6.63 -12.78 -23.36
CA ASN A 558 7.72 -13.28 -24.20
C ASN A 558 7.59 -14.81 -24.36
N GLU A 559 7.51 -15.29 -25.58
CA GLU A 559 7.27 -16.71 -25.93
C GLU A 559 8.35 -17.63 -25.37
N GLU A 560 9.63 -17.32 -25.58
CA GLU A 560 10.76 -18.12 -25.08
C GLU A 560 10.76 -18.25 -23.55
N LEU A 561 10.28 -17.21 -22.85
CA LEU A 561 10.18 -17.24 -21.39
C LEU A 561 8.92 -17.98 -20.93
N ARG A 562 7.82 -17.91 -21.70
CA ARG A 562 6.58 -18.67 -21.40
C ARG A 562 6.79 -20.17 -21.51
N GLU A 563 7.62 -20.66 -22.44
CA GLU A 563 8.01 -22.06 -22.55
C GLU A 563 8.65 -22.63 -21.27
N LYS A 564 9.20 -21.76 -20.41
CA LYS A 564 9.77 -22.14 -19.10
C LYS A 564 8.73 -22.28 -17.98
N PHE A 565 7.46 -22.03 -18.28
CA PHE A 565 6.39 -22.19 -17.31
C PHE A 565 6.25 -23.68 -16.91
N SER A 566 6.36 -23.94 -15.61
CA SER A 566 6.33 -25.30 -15.06
C SER A 566 5.22 -25.50 -14.02
N GLY A 567 4.33 -24.53 -13.86
CA GLY A 567 3.21 -24.62 -12.94
C GLY A 567 2.16 -25.62 -13.38
N THR A 568 1.55 -26.34 -12.45
CA THR A 568 0.50 -27.32 -12.75
C THR A 568 -0.77 -27.05 -11.98
N VAL A 569 -1.89 -27.51 -12.52
CA VAL A 569 -3.23 -27.41 -11.93
C VAL A 569 -3.31 -28.21 -10.62
N GLU A 570 -2.70 -29.39 -10.62
CA GLU A 570 -2.73 -30.32 -9.47
C GLU A 570 -2.12 -29.68 -8.22
N ARG A 571 -1.00 -28.97 -8.36
CA ARG A 571 -0.36 -28.29 -7.24
C ARG A 571 -1.23 -27.18 -6.64
N LEU A 572 -2.00 -26.49 -7.45
CA LEU A 572 -2.97 -25.49 -6.96
C LEU A 572 -4.11 -26.17 -6.19
N ILE A 573 -4.62 -27.31 -6.71
CA ILE A 573 -5.67 -28.09 -6.03
C ILE A 573 -5.15 -28.64 -4.69
N GLU A 574 -3.95 -29.22 -4.65
CA GLU A 574 -3.30 -29.71 -3.42
C GLU A 574 -3.20 -28.59 -2.36
N TYR A 575 -2.81 -27.39 -2.77
CA TYR A 575 -2.72 -26.24 -1.86
C TYR A 575 -4.09 -25.88 -1.26
N PHE A 576 -5.11 -25.79 -2.08
CA PHE A 576 -6.45 -25.46 -1.59
C PHE A 576 -7.06 -26.60 -0.75
N ASP A 577 -6.76 -27.84 -1.06
CA ASP A 577 -7.20 -28.98 -0.25
C ASP A 577 -6.59 -28.93 1.15
N PHE A 578 -5.28 -28.64 1.23
CA PHE A 578 -4.60 -28.42 2.50
C PHE A 578 -5.16 -27.19 3.24
N LEU A 579 -5.33 -26.07 2.53
CA LEU A 579 -5.86 -24.83 3.12
C LEU A 579 -7.26 -25.03 3.72
N ALA A 580 -8.14 -25.74 3.01
CA ALA A 580 -9.47 -26.05 3.53
C ALA A 580 -9.41 -26.98 4.74
N GLN A 581 -8.47 -27.92 4.79
CA GLN A 581 -8.24 -28.77 5.94
C GLN A 581 -7.73 -27.95 7.14
N ASP A 582 -6.76 -27.05 6.92
CA ASP A 582 -6.18 -26.18 7.95
C ASP A 582 -7.24 -25.20 8.54
N VAL A 583 -8.21 -24.77 7.72
CA VAL A 583 -9.37 -23.98 8.19
C VAL A 583 -10.29 -24.81 9.08
N ARG A 584 -10.47 -26.11 8.79
CA ARG A 584 -11.32 -27.01 9.58
C ARG A 584 -10.72 -27.35 10.94
N GLU A 585 -9.40 -27.52 10.99
CA GLU A 585 -8.63 -27.81 12.22
C GLU A 585 -8.53 -26.59 13.14
#